data_2aa9efb26897c40b980411972d8d1978
#
_entry.id   2aa9efb26897c40b980411972d8d1978
#
_cell.length_a   1.000
_cell.length_b   1.000
_cell.length_c   1.000
_cell.angle_alpha   90.00
_cell.angle_beta   90.00
_cell.angle_gamma   90.00
#
_symmetry.space_group_name_H-M   'P 1'
#
loop_
_entity.id
_entity.type
_entity.pdbx_description
1 polymer ?
#
loop_
_entity_poly.entity_id
_entity_poly.type
_entity_poly.pdbx_seq_one_letter_code
_entity_poly.pdbx_strand_id
1 'polypeptide(L)'
;MDARYEEKTFESYFNNELDRKTSIYFPLGQVQEGVLGLDSVARSNSRRLWKTLGYPFWFFQKFSGVELTTIAREMEQHLGREVKNIPAMKVNLLLQYKRPQYITNSTGAEWHLWNQKYFRYELYAQQHALLSHIETTFGNDAVVLYAAPSVVDVDDLVTLKIANSIIDNTNFRRARELDGHHRNTYIKAGTYSQACSEPEKIENFNLIEMIEAMQPHQSVDNAQLIINFSSQINTAMENVEGIGYLKTAFENRMNESRHYELQQFELFYSMLTMSVFREVTGCQWLIPLDGQKNA
;
A
#
# COMPACT_ATOMS: atom_id res chain seq x y z
N MET A 1 -9.99 1.70 24.09
CA MET A 1 -9.03 0.57 24.13
C MET A 1 -8.58 0.31 22.71
N ASP A 2 -7.27 0.24 22.44
CA ASP A 2 -6.79 -0.15 21.11
C ASP A 2 -7.19 -1.60 20.81
N ALA A 3 -7.45 -1.90 19.56
CA ALA A 3 -7.65 -3.28 19.12
C ALA A 3 -6.41 -4.13 19.45
N ARG A 4 -6.61 -5.38 19.87
CA ARG A 4 -5.57 -6.26 20.41
C ARG A 4 -4.94 -7.15 19.34
N TYR A 5 -4.51 -6.55 18.22
CA TYR A 5 -3.71 -7.18 17.15
C TYR A 5 -2.79 -6.13 16.53
N GLU A 6 -1.77 -6.57 15.84
CA GLU A 6 -0.88 -5.66 15.11
C GLU A 6 -1.48 -5.30 13.73
N GLU A 7 -1.30 -4.04 13.31
CA GLU A 7 -1.77 -3.55 12.00
C GLU A 7 -1.22 -4.42 10.86
N LYS A 8 0.03 -4.84 10.96
CA LYS A 8 0.67 -5.76 10.00
C LYS A 8 0.00 -7.13 9.89
N THR A 9 -0.59 -7.64 10.98
CA THR A 9 -1.36 -8.88 10.94
C THR A 9 -2.64 -8.71 10.13
N PHE A 10 -3.36 -7.61 10.35
CA PHE A 10 -4.53 -7.25 9.55
C PHE A 10 -4.17 -7.08 8.08
N GLU A 11 -3.15 -6.26 7.78
CA GLU A 11 -2.63 -6.03 6.42
C GLU A 11 -2.35 -7.35 5.70
N SER A 12 -1.63 -8.27 6.36
CA SER A 12 -1.29 -9.58 5.78
C SER A 12 -2.53 -10.41 5.44
N TYR A 13 -3.51 -10.49 6.35
CA TYR A 13 -4.72 -11.26 6.12
C TYR A 13 -5.61 -10.63 5.05
N PHE A 14 -5.70 -9.29 5.06
CA PHE A 14 -6.43 -8.52 4.06
C PHE A 14 -5.87 -8.74 2.66
N ASN A 15 -4.55 -8.57 2.48
CA ASN A 15 -3.89 -8.74 1.20
C ASN A 15 -4.05 -10.17 0.64
N ASN A 16 -3.96 -11.19 1.51
CA ASN A 16 -4.20 -12.57 1.14
C ASN A 16 -5.64 -12.83 0.65
N GLU A 17 -6.63 -12.18 1.29
CA GLU A 17 -8.02 -12.29 0.86
C GLU A 17 -8.27 -11.53 -0.44
N LEU A 18 -7.72 -10.32 -0.56
CA LEU A 18 -7.83 -9.50 -1.76
C LEU A 18 -7.23 -10.21 -2.98
N ASP A 19 -6.05 -10.82 -2.82
CA ASP A 19 -5.41 -11.61 -3.88
C ASP A 19 -6.25 -12.81 -4.32
N ARG A 20 -7.01 -13.42 -3.42
CA ARG A 20 -7.92 -14.52 -3.78
C ARG A 20 -9.20 -14.06 -4.48
N LYS A 21 -9.73 -12.89 -4.10
CA LYS A 21 -11.00 -12.37 -4.60
C LYS A 21 -10.88 -11.58 -5.90
N THR A 22 -9.69 -11.01 -6.20
CA THR A 22 -9.48 -10.14 -7.37
C THR A 22 -8.15 -10.44 -8.05
N SER A 23 -7.99 -9.97 -9.29
CA SER A 23 -6.68 -9.94 -9.96
C SER A 23 -5.92 -8.72 -9.49
N ILE A 24 -4.90 -8.92 -8.63
CA ILE A 24 -4.06 -7.87 -8.07
C ILE A 24 -2.59 -8.18 -8.36
N TYR A 25 -1.86 -7.18 -8.82
CA TYR A 25 -0.41 -7.20 -8.86
C TYR A 25 0.15 -6.51 -7.61
N PHE A 26 1.04 -7.20 -6.93
CA PHE A 26 1.80 -6.68 -5.79
C PHE A 26 3.19 -6.30 -6.29
N PRO A 27 3.45 -5.02 -6.55
CA PRO A 27 4.76 -4.59 -7.03
C PRO A 27 5.88 -4.94 -6.06
N LEU A 28 7.07 -5.16 -6.57
CA LEU A 28 8.26 -5.45 -5.78
C LEU A 28 8.49 -4.36 -4.72
N GLY A 29 8.87 -4.76 -3.51
CA GLY A 29 9.02 -3.85 -2.36
C GLY A 29 7.71 -3.54 -1.63
N GLN A 30 6.57 -3.92 -2.19
CA GLN A 30 5.25 -3.80 -1.54
C GLN A 30 4.83 -5.08 -0.81
N VAL A 31 5.48 -6.20 -1.07
CA VAL A 31 5.33 -7.46 -0.34
C VAL A 31 6.26 -7.45 0.85
N GLN A 32 5.78 -7.93 1.99
CA GLN A 32 6.48 -7.94 3.29
C GLN A 32 8.00 -8.11 3.18
N GLU A 33 8.73 -7.31 3.92
CA GLU A 33 10.20 -7.21 3.98
C GLU A 33 10.97 -8.53 4.16
N GLY A 34 10.30 -9.65 4.35
CA GLY A 34 10.89 -10.96 4.62
C GLY A 34 11.29 -11.79 3.39
N VAL A 35 10.81 -11.48 2.18
CA VAL A 35 10.98 -12.38 1.04
C VAL A 35 11.90 -11.83 -0.05
N LEU A 36 11.95 -10.53 -0.30
CA LEU A 36 12.72 -9.94 -1.38
C LEU A 36 13.28 -8.54 -1.09
N GLY A 37 13.58 -8.20 0.17
CA GLY A 37 14.29 -6.93 0.44
C GLY A 37 15.58 -6.85 -0.40
N LEU A 38 15.92 -5.69 -0.90
CA LEU A 38 17.19 -5.44 -1.62
C LEU A 38 18.40 -5.96 -0.83
N ASP A 39 18.36 -5.89 0.49
CA ASP A 39 19.34 -6.49 1.39
C ASP A 39 19.39 -8.02 1.31
N SER A 40 18.27 -8.69 1.04
CA SER A 40 18.19 -10.13 0.88
C SER A 40 18.81 -10.61 -0.44
N VAL A 41 18.74 -9.80 -1.49
CA VAL A 41 19.39 -10.10 -2.77
C VAL A 41 20.91 -10.03 -2.62
N ALA A 42 21.44 -9.03 -1.93
CA ALA A 42 22.87 -8.87 -1.69
C ALA A 42 23.47 -9.98 -0.81
N ARG A 43 22.66 -10.66 0.01
CA ARG A 43 23.08 -11.74 0.93
C ARG A 43 22.54 -13.11 0.56
N SER A 44 21.93 -13.27 -0.59
CA SER A 44 21.27 -14.52 -0.98
C SER A 44 22.28 -15.68 -1.14
N ASN A 45 21.98 -16.80 -0.48
CA ASN A 45 22.65 -18.09 -0.71
C ASN A 45 22.06 -18.85 -1.92
N SER A 46 21.18 -18.22 -2.68
CA SER A 46 20.54 -18.82 -3.86
C SER A 46 21.55 -19.03 -4.99
N ARG A 47 21.90 -20.28 -5.25
CA ARG A 47 22.72 -20.65 -6.42
C ARG A 47 22.11 -20.20 -7.74
N ARG A 48 20.79 -20.18 -7.82
CA ARG A 48 20.05 -19.77 -9.02
C ARG A 48 20.24 -18.29 -9.28
N LEU A 49 20.13 -17.44 -8.25
CA LEU A 49 20.32 -15.99 -8.35
C LEU A 49 21.76 -15.67 -8.82
N TRP A 50 22.76 -16.24 -8.14
CA TRP A 50 24.16 -15.98 -8.48
C TRP A 50 24.54 -16.48 -9.89
N LYS A 51 23.95 -17.60 -10.33
CA LYS A 51 24.12 -18.08 -11.70
C LYS A 51 23.47 -17.12 -12.70
N THR A 52 22.30 -16.59 -12.39
CA THR A 52 21.60 -15.60 -13.25
C THR A 52 22.43 -14.32 -13.40
N LEU A 53 23.05 -13.88 -12.30
CA LEU A 53 23.95 -12.71 -12.30
C LEU A 53 25.33 -12.99 -12.92
N GLY A 54 25.56 -14.18 -13.49
CA GLY A 54 26.84 -14.52 -14.14
C GLY A 54 27.98 -14.80 -13.18
N TYR A 55 27.73 -14.87 -11.88
CA TYR A 55 28.77 -15.17 -10.89
C TYR A 55 28.86 -16.67 -10.60
N PRO A 56 30.06 -17.30 -10.73
CA PRO A 56 30.24 -18.69 -10.34
C PRO A 56 30.12 -18.82 -8.82
N PHE A 57 29.23 -19.68 -8.38
CA PHE A 57 29.08 -20.01 -6.95
C PHE A 57 30.16 -21.00 -6.52
N TRP A 58 31.24 -20.52 -5.94
CA TRP A 58 32.31 -21.33 -5.38
C TRP A 58 32.26 -21.34 -3.85
N PHE A 59 32.35 -22.49 -3.25
CA PHE A 59 32.21 -22.69 -1.80
C PHE A 59 33.25 -21.94 -0.94
N PHE A 60 34.33 -21.45 -1.51
CA PHE A 60 35.49 -20.93 -0.76
C PHE A 60 35.92 -19.51 -1.10
N GLN A 61 35.28 -18.83 -2.02
CA GLN A 61 35.56 -17.41 -2.26
C GLN A 61 34.77 -16.52 -1.31
N LYS A 62 35.48 -15.66 -0.60
CA LYS A 62 34.83 -14.54 0.10
C LYS A 62 34.15 -13.71 -0.96
N PHE A 63 32.82 -13.68 -0.91
CA PHE A 63 32.03 -12.85 -1.80
C PHE A 63 32.33 -11.38 -1.45
N SER A 64 32.85 -10.63 -2.42
CA SER A 64 33.25 -9.23 -2.26
C SER A 64 32.10 -8.23 -2.55
N GLY A 65 30.89 -8.74 -2.85
CA GLY A 65 29.74 -7.93 -3.24
C GLY A 65 29.56 -7.86 -4.77
N VAL A 66 28.38 -7.38 -5.17
CA VAL A 66 28.06 -7.06 -6.58
C VAL A 66 27.82 -5.55 -6.65
N GLU A 67 28.26 -4.92 -7.72
CA GLU A 67 27.96 -3.50 -7.94
C GLU A 67 26.45 -3.27 -8.02
N LEU A 68 25.97 -2.23 -7.36
CA LEU A 68 24.58 -1.88 -7.30
C LEU A 68 23.95 -1.71 -8.69
N THR A 69 24.67 -1.10 -9.62
CA THR A 69 24.24 -0.91 -11.00
C THR A 69 24.10 -2.23 -11.78
N THR A 70 24.89 -3.26 -11.43
CA THR A 70 24.74 -4.60 -12.01
C THR A 70 23.45 -5.25 -11.52
N ILE A 71 23.16 -5.17 -10.22
CA ILE A 71 21.90 -5.67 -9.64
C ILE A 71 20.72 -4.93 -10.25
N ALA A 72 20.80 -3.61 -10.34
CA ALA A 72 19.73 -2.77 -10.89
C ALA A 72 19.41 -3.13 -12.35
N ARG A 73 20.44 -3.40 -13.17
CA ARG A 73 20.27 -3.81 -14.58
C ARG A 73 19.55 -5.16 -14.71
N GLU A 74 19.91 -6.14 -13.89
CA GLU A 74 19.26 -7.45 -13.90
C GLU A 74 17.82 -7.35 -13.39
N MET A 75 17.59 -6.51 -12.37
CA MET A 75 16.24 -6.25 -11.84
C MET A 75 15.37 -5.52 -12.88
N GLU A 76 15.91 -4.52 -13.59
CA GLU A 76 15.22 -3.83 -14.67
C GLU A 76 14.72 -4.81 -15.75
N GLN A 77 15.60 -5.73 -16.20
CA GLN A 77 15.24 -6.75 -17.19
C GLN A 77 14.20 -7.74 -16.65
N HIS A 78 14.30 -8.11 -15.37
CA HIS A 78 13.35 -9.02 -14.73
C HIS A 78 11.97 -8.37 -14.62
N LEU A 79 11.91 -7.17 -14.08
CA LEU A 79 10.69 -6.38 -13.92
C LEU A 79 10.04 -6.08 -15.27
N GLY A 80 10.82 -5.69 -16.27
CA GLY A 80 10.31 -5.44 -17.62
C GLY A 80 9.62 -6.65 -18.23
N ARG A 81 10.15 -7.86 -18.01
CA ARG A 81 9.50 -9.11 -18.45
C ARG A 81 8.25 -9.43 -17.63
N GLU A 82 8.32 -9.25 -16.32
CA GLU A 82 7.18 -9.50 -15.42
C GLU A 82 6.01 -8.58 -15.75
N VAL A 83 6.26 -7.27 -15.79
CA VAL A 83 5.23 -6.24 -16.04
C VAL A 83 4.62 -6.35 -17.44
N LYS A 84 5.40 -6.81 -18.44
CA LYS A 84 4.88 -7.08 -19.78
C LYS A 84 3.91 -8.26 -19.83
N ASN A 85 4.06 -9.23 -18.91
CA ASN A 85 3.28 -10.47 -18.92
C ASN A 85 2.01 -10.39 -18.05
N ILE A 86 1.85 -9.36 -17.21
CA ILE A 86 0.60 -9.17 -16.46
C ILE A 86 -0.48 -8.56 -17.36
N PRO A 87 -1.79 -8.81 -17.06
CA PRO A 87 -2.90 -8.16 -17.74
C PRO A 87 -2.83 -6.62 -17.63
N ALA A 88 -3.68 -5.95 -18.41
CA ALA A 88 -3.75 -4.49 -18.38
C ALA A 88 -4.10 -3.98 -16.98
N MET A 89 -3.38 -2.96 -16.53
CA MET A 89 -3.60 -2.30 -15.25
C MET A 89 -4.85 -1.43 -15.29
N LYS A 90 -5.63 -1.43 -14.19
CA LYS A 90 -6.85 -0.63 -14.05
C LYS A 90 -6.61 0.71 -13.38
N VAL A 91 -5.91 0.70 -12.24
CA VAL A 91 -5.69 1.88 -11.40
C VAL A 91 -4.53 1.64 -10.44
N ASN A 92 -3.92 2.70 -9.95
CA ASN A 92 -3.01 2.63 -8.80
C ASN A 92 -3.84 2.70 -7.50
N LEU A 93 -3.88 1.61 -6.75
CA LEU A 93 -4.59 1.53 -5.48
C LEU A 93 -3.61 1.71 -4.32
N LEU A 94 -3.79 2.77 -3.56
CA LEU A 94 -3.04 3.04 -2.33
C LEU A 94 -3.92 2.69 -1.12
N LEU A 95 -3.46 1.79 -0.26
CA LEU A 95 -4.15 1.38 0.96
C LEU A 95 -3.39 1.83 2.20
N GLN A 96 -4.00 2.67 3.01
CA GLN A 96 -3.54 3.00 4.33
C GLN A 96 -4.30 2.18 5.35
N TYR A 97 -3.68 1.15 5.88
CA TYR A 97 -4.25 0.34 6.93
C TYR A 97 -4.31 1.12 8.24
N LYS A 98 -5.33 0.84 9.04
CA LYS A 98 -5.52 1.46 10.35
C LYS A 98 -5.94 0.41 11.37
N ARG A 99 -5.26 0.39 12.52
CA ARG A 99 -5.70 -0.34 13.70
C ARG A 99 -6.65 0.55 14.50
N PRO A 100 -7.96 0.25 14.57
CA PRO A 100 -8.91 1.10 15.25
C PRO A 100 -8.82 0.98 16.77
N GLN A 101 -9.32 1.99 17.46
CA GLN A 101 -9.67 1.94 18.86
C GLN A 101 -11.13 1.49 19.00
N TYR A 102 -11.43 0.63 19.96
CA TYR A 102 -12.78 0.24 20.33
C TYR A 102 -13.24 1.00 21.56
N ILE A 103 -14.26 1.82 21.41
CA ILE A 103 -14.82 2.67 22.46
C ILE A 103 -16.03 1.97 23.07
N THR A 104 -15.95 1.67 24.35
CA THR A 104 -16.94 0.82 25.07
C THR A 104 -17.75 1.55 26.11
N ASN A 105 -17.43 2.82 26.39
CA ASN A 105 -18.08 3.61 27.44
C ASN A 105 -18.61 4.95 26.92
N SER A 106 -19.57 5.50 27.63
CA SER A 106 -20.27 6.75 27.29
C SER A 106 -19.42 8.03 27.43
N THR A 107 -18.18 7.92 27.93
CA THR A 107 -17.25 9.06 28.00
C THR A 107 -16.48 9.26 26.70
N GLY A 108 -16.65 8.38 25.71
CA GLY A 108 -16.05 8.54 24.37
C GLY A 108 -16.55 9.83 23.71
N ALA A 109 -15.65 10.59 23.09
CA ALA A 109 -15.96 11.90 22.52
C ALA A 109 -17.12 11.87 21.51
N GLU A 110 -17.20 10.81 20.70
CA GLU A 110 -18.21 10.63 19.65
C GLU A 110 -19.37 9.72 20.11
N TRP A 111 -19.47 9.40 21.40
CA TRP A 111 -20.55 8.54 21.92
C TRP A 111 -21.94 9.09 21.61
N HIS A 112 -22.10 10.41 21.68
CA HIS A 112 -23.37 11.08 21.40
C HIS A 112 -23.87 10.86 19.95
N LEU A 113 -22.97 10.58 19.01
CA LEU A 113 -23.31 10.27 17.60
C LEU A 113 -23.87 8.85 17.45
N TRP A 114 -23.41 7.92 18.28
CA TRP A 114 -23.68 6.50 18.12
C TRP A 114 -24.62 5.92 19.17
N ASN A 115 -24.58 6.44 20.39
CA ASN A 115 -25.29 5.95 21.58
C ASN A 115 -25.02 4.46 21.89
N GLN A 116 -23.89 3.93 21.41
CA GLN A 116 -23.45 2.55 21.61
C GLN A 116 -21.94 2.45 21.37
N LYS A 117 -21.37 1.26 21.57
CA LYS A 117 -19.97 0.97 21.30
C LYS A 117 -19.64 1.18 19.81
N TYR A 118 -18.47 1.74 19.52
CA TYR A 118 -18.04 2.07 18.16
C TYR A 118 -16.52 1.95 18.02
N PHE A 119 -16.07 1.85 16.79
CA PHE A 119 -14.65 1.92 16.40
C PHE A 119 -14.29 3.32 15.97
N ARG A 120 -13.03 3.70 16.15
CA ARG A 120 -12.47 4.94 15.65
C ARG A 120 -11.00 4.79 15.27
N TYR A 121 -10.53 5.62 14.34
CA TYR A 121 -9.11 5.81 14.08
C TYR A 121 -8.79 7.27 13.81
N GLU A 122 -7.57 7.66 14.15
CA GLU A 122 -7.06 9.01 13.95
C GLU A 122 -6.38 9.14 12.58
N LEU A 123 -6.48 10.34 12.00
CA LEU A 123 -5.77 10.73 10.80
C LEU A 123 -4.52 11.53 11.21
N TYR A 124 -3.37 11.08 10.77
CA TYR A 124 -2.13 11.83 10.98
C TYR A 124 -2.04 12.94 9.93
N ALA A 125 -2.03 14.21 10.37
CA ALA A 125 -2.22 15.37 9.52
C ALA A 125 -1.29 15.40 8.29
N GLN A 126 0.02 15.17 8.45
CA GLN A 126 0.96 15.18 7.34
C GLN A 126 0.71 14.02 6.35
N GLN A 127 0.47 12.82 6.86
CA GLN A 127 0.15 11.66 6.03
C GLN A 127 -1.17 11.87 5.28
N HIS A 128 -2.19 12.38 5.97
CA HIS A 128 -3.49 12.63 5.37
C HIS A 128 -3.42 13.71 4.28
N ALA A 129 -2.74 14.82 4.53
CA ALA A 129 -2.55 15.89 3.54
C ALA A 129 -1.89 15.35 2.25
N LEU A 130 -0.85 14.52 2.41
CA LEU A 130 -0.20 13.87 1.25
C LEU A 130 -1.16 12.92 0.51
N LEU A 131 -1.84 12.03 1.22
CA LEU A 131 -2.71 11.02 0.62
C LEU A 131 -3.93 11.63 -0.07
N SER A 132 -4.53 12.66 0.52
CA SER A 132 -5.62 13.42 -0.10
C SER A 132 -5.17 14.19 -1.35
N HIS A 133 -3.98 14.82 -1.27
CA HIS A 133 -3.39 15.48 -2.44
C HIS A 133 -3.15 14.50 -3.60
N ILE A 134 -2.58 13.31 -3.33
CA ILE A 134 -2.38 12.27 -4.33
C ILE A 134 -3.72 11.89 -4.98
N GLU A 135 -4.75 11.59 -4.20
CA GLU A 135 -6.05 11.18 -4.74
C GLU A 135 -6.70 12.29 -5.58
N THR A 136 -6.59 13.53 -5.13
CA THR A 136 -7.19 14.68 -5.83
C THR A 136 -6.47 15.01 -7.12
N THR A 137 -5.12 15.00 -7.10
CA THR A 137 -4.30 15.42 -8.23
C THR A 137 -4.24 14.36 -9.33
N PHE A 138 -4.19 13.07 -8.95
CA PHE A 138 -4.06 11.97 -9.91
C PHE A 138 -5.41 11.51 -10.46
N GLY A 139 -6.50 11.95 -9.85
CA GLY A 139 -7.85 11.74 -10.37
C GLY A 139 -8.18 10.25 -10.57
N ASN A 140 -8.46 9.86 -11.82
CA ASN A 140 -8.83 8.47 -12.13
C ASN A 140 -7.63 7.50 -12.15
N ASP A 141 -6.40 7.99 -12.11
CA ASP A 141 -5.20 7.16 -12.16
C ASP A 141 -4.81 6.61 -10.79
N ALA A 142 -5.39 7.16 -9.71
CA ALA A 142 -5.16 6.70 -8.35
C ALA A 142 -6.44 6.67 -7.49
N VAL A 143 -6.54 5.64 -6.66
CA VAL A 143 -7.53 5.53 -5.59
C VAL A 143 -6.78 5.36 -4.28
N VAL A 144 -7.06 6.24 -3.31
CA VAL A 144 -6.39 6.21 -2.01
C VAL A 144 -7.41 5.94 -0.91
N LEU A 145 -7.25 4.81 -0.22
CA LEU A 145 -8.20 4.34 0.78
C LEU A 145 -7.56 4.16 2.14
N TYR A 146 -8.28 4.59 3.16
CA TYR A 146 -8.10 4.08 4.51
C TYR A 146 -8.90 2.79 4.67
N ALA A 147 -8.28 1.76 5.26
CA ALA A 147 -8.89 0.46 5.50
C ALA A 147 -8.75 0.09 6.99
N ALA A 148 -9.86 -0.02 7.70
CA ALA A 148 -9.89 -0.31 9.13
C ALA A 148 -10.93 -1.39 9.45
N PRO A 149 -10.56 -2.54 10.06
CA PRO A 149 -11.49 -3.61 10.34
C PRO A 149 -12.37 -3.33 11.56
N SER A 150 -13.57 -3.88 11.59
CA SER A 150 -14.49 -3.80 12.73
C SER A 150 -14.34 -5.00 13.68
N VAL A 151 -13.09 -5.27 14.13
CA VAL A 151 -12.74 -6.36 15.05
C VAL A 151 -11.93 -5.84 16.23
N VAL A 152 -12.07 -6.52 17.38
CA VAL A 152 -11.46 -6.07 18.64
C VAL A 152 -10.15 -6.79 18.94
N ASP A 153 -10.02 -8.06 18.57
CA ASP A 153 -8.85 -8.86 18.94
C ASP A 153 -8.39 -9.80 17.81
N VAL A 154 -7.28 -10.47 18.07
CA VAL A 154 -6.64 -11.35 17.09
C VAL A 154 -7.48 -12.61 16.82
N ASP A 155 -8.25 -13.10 17.79
CA ASP A 155 -9.06 -14.31 17.61
C ASP A 155 -10.23 -14.04 16.67
N ASP A 156 -10.88 -12.87 16.82
CA ASP A 156 -11.88 -12.38 15.87
C ASP A 156 -11.27 -12.25 14.47
N LEU A 157 -10.08 -11.65 14.36
CA LEU A 157 -9.40 -11.46 13.08
C LEU A 157 -9.06 -12.80 12.39
N VAL A 158 -8.60 -13.80 13.17
CA VAL A 158 -8.34 -15.17 12.68
C VAL A 158 -9.64 -15.83 12.22
N THR A 159 -10.73 -15.65 12.97
CA THR A 159 -12.05 -16.16 12.61
C THR A 159 -12.51 -15.62 11.26
N LEU A 160 -12.38 -14.29 11.03
CA LEU A 160 -12.69 -13.67 9.75
C LEU A 160 -11.78 -14.17 8.62
N LYS A 161 -10.49 -14.39 8.89
CA LYS A 161 -9.55 -14.97 7.92
C LYS A 161 -10.01 -16.36 7.47
N ILE A 162 -10.38 -17.22 8.41
CA ILE A 162 -10.86 -18.58 8.11
C ILE A 162 -12.17 -18.52 7.31
N ALA A 163 -13.06 -17.59 7.66
CA ALA A 163 -14.33 -17.37 6.96
C ALA A 163 -14.18 -16.66 5.61
N ASN A 164 -12.97 -16.20 5.24
CA ASN A 164 -12.71 -15.41 4.01
C ASN A 164 -13.58 -14.14 3.94
N SER A 165 -13.69 -13.41 5.05
CA SER A 165 -14.57 -12.26 5.23
C SER A 165 -13.90 -11.03 5.87
N ILE A 166 -12.58 -10.93 5.79
CA ILE A 166 -11.82 -9.76 6.29
C ILE A 166 -12.26 -8.49 5.55
N ILE A 167 -12.33 -8.54 4.21
CA ILE A 167 -12.71 -7.39 3.38
C ILE A 167 -14.14 -6.95 3.71
N ASP A 168 -15.07 -7.88 3.85
CA ASP A 168 -16.47 -7.58 4.17
C ASP A 168 -16.65 -6.98 5.58
N ASN A 169 -15.67 -7.18 6.47
CA ASN A 169 -15.61 -6.62 7.82
C ASN A 169 -14.63 -5.45 7.94
N THR A 170 -14.26 -4.83 6.82
CA THR A 170 -13.38 -3.64 6.77
C THR A 170 -14.17 -2.40 6.34
N ASN A 171 -14.03 -1.34 7.12
CA ASN A 171 -14.54 -0.01 6.76
C ASN A 171 -13.55 0.67 5.83
N PHE A 172 -14.03 1.14 4.69
CA PHE A 172 -13.24 1.85 3.68
C PHE A 172 -13.64 3.30 3.60
N ARG A 173 -12.65 4.21 3.49
CA ARG A 173 -12.87 5.64 3.23
C ARG A 173 -11.85 6.13 2.22
N ARG A 174 -12.31 6.91 1.25
CA ARG A 174 -11.39 7.62 0.36
C ARG A 174 -10.67 8.71 1.13
N ALA A 175 -9.41 8.97 0.80
CA ALA A 175 -8.66 9.99 1.51
C ALA A 175 -9.34 11.37 1.40
N ARG A 176 -9.77 11.76 0.21
CA ARG A 176 -10.47 13.03 -0.03
C ARG A 176 -11.81 13.19 0.71
N GLU A 177 -12.48 12.08 1.05
CA GLU A 177 -13.74 12.14 1.82
C GLU A 177 -13.52 12.52 3.29
N LEU A 178 -12.26 12.48 3.74
CA LEU A 178 -11.87 12.80 5.10
C LEU A 178 -11.16 14.16 5.22
N ASP A 179 -11.16 14.97 4.15
CA ASP A 179 -10.57 16.30 4.15
C ASP A 179 -11.24 17.22 5.18
N GLY A 180 -10.43 17.94 5.95
CA GLY A 180 -10.92 18.77 7.05
C GLY A 180 -11.24 18.01 8.32
N HIS A 181 -11.14 16.69 8.33
CA HIS A 181 -11.37 15.84 9.48
C HIS A 181 -10.06 15.30 10.07
N HIS A 182 -10.05 15.01 11.37
CA HIS A 182 -8.89 14.42 12.06
C HIS A 182 -9.14 13.00 12.51
N ARG A 183 -10.38 12.50 12.35
CA ARG A 183 -10.81 11.19 12.86
C ARG A 183 -11.98 10.64 12.06
N ASN A 184 -12.02 9.32 11.94
CA ASN A 184 -13.19 8.61 11.43
C ASN A 184 -13.71 7.60 12.46
N THR A 185 -15.04 7.46 12.55
CA THR A 185 -15.71 6.57 13.50
C THR A 185 -16.78 5.74 12.80
N TYR A 186 -16.99 4.50 13.25
CA TYR A 186 -17.97 3.57 12.68
C TYR A 186 -18.36 2.49 13.68
N ILE A 187 -19.52 1.85 13.48
CA ILE A 187 -19.99 0.74 14.32
C ILE A 187 -19.59 -0.60 13.69
N LYS A 188 -19.87 -0.77 12.41
CA LYS A 188 -19.62 -1.98 11.62
C LYS A 188 -19.03 -1.61 10.26
N ALA A 189 -18.23 -2.51 9.71
CA ALA A 189 -17.91 -2.46 8.31
C ALA A 189 -19.19 -2.63 7.44
N GLY A 190 -19.16 -2.14 6.23
CA GLY A 190 -20.29 -2.23 5.30
C GLY A 190 -21.45 -1.27 5.58
N THR A 191 -21.39 -0.49 6.66
CA THR A 191 -22.36 0.59 6.96
C THR A 191 -21.74 1.96 6.66
N TYR A 192 -22.37 3.02 7.14
CA TYR A 192 -21.77 4.36 7.07
C TYR A 192 -20.76 4.58 8.20
N SER A 193 -19.94 5.62 8.06
CA SER A 193 -19.11 6.16 9.13
C SER A 193 -19.40 7.63 9.37
N GLN A 194 -18.86 8.16 10.46
CA GLN A 194 -18.89 9.58 10.78
C GLN A 194 -17.46 10.09 10.77
N ALA A 195 -17.13 10.96 9.83
CA ALA A 195 -15.90 11.75 9.87
C ALA A 195 -16.07 12.85 10.91
N CYS A 196 -15.06 13.08 11.75
CA CYS A 196 -15.17 13.94 12.91
C CYS A 196 -14.11 15.04 12.93
N SER A 197 -14.53 16.21 12.79
CA SER A 197 -14.27 17.55 13.30
C SER A 197 -15.63 18.23 13.39
N GLU A 198 -16.32 18.34 12.27
CA GLU A 198 -17.78 18.50 12.21
C GLU A 198 -18.34 17.16 11.71
N PRO A 199 -19.27 16.50 12.45
CA PRO A 199 -19.71 15.16 12.10
C PRO A 199 -20.35 15.10 10.72
N GLU A 200 -19.73 14.37 9.80
CA GLU A 200 -20.24 14.13 8.46
C GLU A 200 -20.47 12.64 8.24
N LYS A 201 -21.66 12.28 7.78
CA LYS A 201 -22.04 10.92 7.47
C LYS A 201 -21.51 10.53 6.08
N ILE A 202 -20.66 9.50 6.01
CA ILE A 202 -20.11 8.98 4.76
C ILE A 202 -20.55 7.52 4.59
N GLU A 203 -21.22 7.22 3.48
CA GLU A 203 -21.67 5.86 3.16
C GLU A 203 -20.46 4.97 2.78
N ASN A 204 -20.50 3.72 3.22
CA ASN A 204 -19.47 2.75 2.83
C ASN A 204 -19.73 2.22 1.42
N PHE A 205 -18.68 1.68 0.79
CA PHE A 205 -18.75 1.05 -0.52
C PHE A 205 -18.12 -0.35 -0.49
N ASN A 206 -18.45 -1.17 -1.46
CA ASN A 206 -17.84 -2.48 -1.63
C ASN A 206 -16.55 -2.35 -2.44
N LEU A 207 -15.42 -2.71 -1.82
CA LEU A 207 -14.10 -2.61 -2.46
C LEU A 207 -13.99 -3.50 -3.70
N ILE A 208 -14.51 -4.73 -3.64
CA ILE A 208 -14.41 -5.67 -4.75
C ILE A 208 -15.22 -5.17 -5.95
N GLU A 209 -16.48 -4.77 -5.73
CA GLU A 209 -17.32 -4.20 -6.78
C GLU A 209 -16.71 -2.93 -7.39
N MET A 210 -16.09 -2.08 -6.56
CA MET A 210 -15.38 -0.90 -7.02
C MET A 210 -14.23 -1.27 -7.96
N ILE A 211 -13.37 -2.23 -7.57
CA ILE A 211 -12.25 -2.70 -8.40
C ILE A 211 -12.76 -3.34 -9.71
N GLU A 212 -13.81 -4.14 -9.65
CA GLU A 212 -14.39 -4.80 -10.83
C GLU A 212 -14.97 -3.79 -11.83
N ALA A 213 -15.60 -2.73 -11.33
CA ALA A 213 -16.19 -1.68 -12.17
C ALA A 213 -15.16 -0.79 -12.88
N MET A 214 -13.91 -0.76 -12.43
CA MET A 214 -12.85 0.03 -13.04
C MET A 214 -12.47 -0.51 -14.41
N GLN A 215 -12.28 0.40 -15.37
CA GLN A 215 -11.84 0.06 -16.71
C GLN A 215 -10.31 0.04 -16.78
N PRO A 216 -9.71 -0.90 -17.53
CA PRO A 216 -8.27 -0.94 -17.72
C PRO A 216 -7.78 0.23 -18.57
N HIS A 217 -6.55 0.65 -18.35
CA HIS A 217 -5.87 1.59 -19.23
C HIS A 217 -5.61 0.93 -20.59
N GLN A 218 -6.22 1.45 -21.65
CA GLN A 218 -6.16 0.82 -22.98
C GLN A 218 -5.03 1.34 -23.89
N SER A 219 -4.46 2.49 -23.57
CA SER A 219 -3.56 3.22 -24.48
C SER A 219 -2.10 3.33 -24.01
N VAL A 220 -1.78 2.85 -22.82
CA VAL A 220 -0.44 3.00 -22.22
C VAL A 220 0.06 1.64 -21.78
N ASP A 221 1.34 1.37 -22.04
CA ASP A 221 2.01 0.18 -21.55
C ASP A 221 2.10 0.14 -20.01
N ASN A 222 1.96 -1.02 -19.41
CA ASN A 222 1.99 -1.20 -17.97
C ASN A 222 3.26 -0.64 -17.31
N ALA A 223 4.43 -0.82 -17.95
CA ALA A 223 5.69 -0.27 -17.44
C ALA A 223 5.65 1.26 -17.40
N GLN A 224 5.12 1.90 -18.45
CA GLN A 224 5.00 3.35 -18.50
C GLN A 224 4.00 3.87 -17.46
N LEU A 225 2.90 3.14 -17.17
CA LEU A 225 1.97 3.50 -16.09
C LEU A 225 2.66 3.49 -14.72
N ILE A 226 3.49 2.48 -14.45
CA ILE A 226 4.27 2.39 -13.21
C ILE A 226 5.27 3.55 -13.10
N ILE A 227 6.02 3.81 -14.17
CA ILE A 227 7.02 4.89 -14.21
C ILE A 227 6.34 6.26 -14.00
N ASN A 228 5.27 6.52 -14.72
CA ASN A 228 4.51 7.77 -14.59
C ASN A 228 3.98 7.96 -13.18
N PHE A 229 3.37 6.92 -12.59
CA PHE A 229 2.84 7.00 -11.23
C PHE A 229 3.93 7.27 -10.19
N SER A 230 5.03 6.56 -10.27
CA SER A 230 6.19 6.77 -9.38
C SER A 230 6.76 8.20 -9.51
N SER A 231 6.85 8.73 -10.73
CA SER A 231 7.29 10.12 -10.97
C SER A 231 6.33 11.13 -10.34
N GLN A 232 5.03 10.89 -10.44
CA GLN A 232 4.00 11.74 -9.80
C GLN A 232 4.10 11.68 -8.27
N ILE A 233 4.40 10.50 -7.68
CA ILE A 233 4.64 10.36 -6.25
C ILE A 233 5.87 11.17 -5.81
N ASN A 234 6.99 11.11 -6.56
CA ASN A 234 8.14 11.97 -6.28
C ASN A 234 7.75 13.44 -6.29
N THR A 235 7.02 13.88 -7.29
CA THR A 235 6.53 15.27 -7.41
C THR A 235 5.63 15.65 -6.22
N ALA A 236 4.74 14.77 -5.78
CA ALA A 236 3.89 15.01 -4.62
C ALA A 236 4.72 15.13 -3.32
N MET A 237 5.72 14.25 -3.12
CA MET A 237 6.62 14.31 -1.97
C MET A 237 7.43 15.62 -1.92
N GLU A 238 7.76 16.19 -3.06
CA GLU A 238 8.51 17.46 -3.14
C GLU A 238 7.64 18.70 -2.88
N ASN A 239 6.40 18.69 -3.40
CA ASN A 239 5.61 19.92 -3.55
C ASN A 239 4.44 20.06 -2.55
N VAL A 240 4.00 18.99 -1.89
CA VAL A 240 2.90 19.08 -0.90
C VAL A 240 3.37 19.87 0.32
N GLU A 241 2.63 20.92 0.66
CA GLU A 241 2.91 21.72 1.84
C GLU A 241 2.50 20.97 3.13
N GLY A 242 3.20 21.27 4.23
CA GLY A 242 2.87 20.74 5.56
C GLY A 242 3.33 19.30 5.84
N ILE A 243 4.02 18.63 4.90
CA ILE A 243 4.53 17.25 5.07
C ILE A 243 6.03 17.18 5.38
N GLY A 244 6.61 18.22 5.99
CA GLY A 244 8.06 18.37 6.14
C GLY A 244 8.78 17.15 6.74
N TYR A 245 8.19 16.47 7.72
CA TYR A 245 8.77 15.25 8.29
C TYR A 245 8.80 14.09 7.27
N LEU A 246 7.70 13.85 6.56
CA LEU A 246 7.62 12.78 5.55
C LEU A 246 8.57 13.07 4.39
N LYS A 247 8.62 14.32 3.92
CA LYS A 247 9.54 14.76 2.86
C LYS A 247 10.98 14.47 3.24
N THR A 248 11.41 14.95 4.41
CA THR A 248 12.79 14.75 4.90
C THR A 248 13.13 13.27 5.04
N ALA A 249 12.21 12.46 5.58
CA ALA A 249 12.42 11.03 5.72
C ALA A 249 12.54 10.34 4.36
N PHE A 250 11.71 10.71 3.39
CA PHE A 250 11.75 10.18 2.03
C PHE A 250 13.06 10.53 1.32
N GLU A 251 13.46 11.80 1.34
CA GLU A 251 14.73 12.27 0.75
C GLU A 251 15.94 11.55 1.35
N ASN A 252 15.97 11.38 2.67
CA ASN A 252 17.06 10.67 3.34
C ASN A 252 17.14 9.21 2.89
N ARG A 253 16.01 8.50 2.83
CA ARG A 253 15.98 7.11 2.40
C ARG A 253 16.35 6.94 0.92
N MET A 254 15.89 7.83 0.05
CA MET A 254 16.30 7.85 -1.36
C MET A 254 17.80 8.06 -1.48
N ASN A 255 18.39 9.00 -0.73
CA ASN A 255 19.83 9.25 -0.72
C ASN A 255 20.65 8.06 -0.20
N GLU A 256 20.21 7.41 0.89
CA GLU A 256 20.84 6.17 1.41
C GLU A 256 20.85 5.05 0.37
N SER A 257 19.84 4.98 -0.47
CA SER A 257 19.73 4.01 -1.56
C SER A 257 20.56 4.37 -2.81
N ARG A 258 21.35 5.45 -2.78
CA ARG A 258 22.16 5.94 -3.91
C ARG A 258 21.34 6.11 -5.19
N HIS A 259 20.13 6.63 -5.06
CA HIS A 259 19.12 6.69 -6.12
C HIS A 259 19.62 7.35 -7.42
N TYR A 260 20.52 8.32 -7.34
CA TYR A 260 21.09 9.03 -8.50
C TYR A 260 21.85 8.11 -9.46
N GLU A 261 22.41 6.99 -8.95
CA GLU A 261 23.08 5.98 -9.80
C GLU A 261 22.06 5.04 -10.49
N LEU A 262 20.84 4.99 -9.97
CA LEU A 262 19.81 4.03 -10.36
C LEU A 262 18.77 4.63 -11.33
N GLN A 263 18.71 5.94 -11.49
CA GLN A 263 17.72 6.64 -12.32
C GLN A 263 17.69 6.17 -13.79
N GLN A 264 18.80 5.66 -14.32
CA GLN A 264 18.85 5.10 -15.67
C GLN A 264 18.10 3.76 -15.83
N PHE A 265 17.70 3.14 -14.73
CA PHE A 265 16.92 1.91 -14.67
C PHE A 265 15.49 2.26 -14.24
N GLU A 266 14.71 2.80 -15.18
CA GLU A 266 13.46 3.54 -14.87
C GLU A 266 12.44 2.71 -14.10
N LEU A 267 12.21 1.46 -14.48
CA LEU A 267 11.24 0.60 -13.83
C LEU A 267 11.72 0.15 -12.44
N PHE A 268 12.98 -0.24 -12.32
CA PHE A 268 13.59 -0.57 -11.03
C PHE A 268 13.60 0.63 -10.09
N TYR A 269 13.98 1.80 -10.60
CA TYR A 269 13.95 3.05 -9.85
C TYR A 269 12.53 3.41 -9.37
N SER A 270 11.53 3.17 -10.20
CA SER A 270 10.12 3.36 -9.84
C SER A 270 9.68 2.44 -8.70
N MET A 271 10.09 1.17 -8.74
CA MET A 271 9.81 0.23 -7.66
C MET A 271 10.52 0.64 -6.35
N LEU A 272 11.77 1.10 -6.45
CA LEU A 272 12.51 1.63 -5.30
C LEU A 272 11.82 2.84 -4.69
N THR A 273 11.41 3.80 -5.52
CA THR A 273 10.66 4.99 -5.09
C THR A 273 9.39 4.62 -4.32
N MET A 274 8.61 3.69 -4.85
CA MET A 274 7.37 3.24 -4.23
C MET A 274 7.63 2.42 -2.96
N SER A 275 8.73 1.69 -2.88
CA SER A 275 9.15 0.98 -1.67
C SER A 275 9.51 1.97 -0.55
N VAL A 276 10.28 3.00 -0.87
CA VAL A 276 10.61 4.09 0.07
C VAL A 276 9.37 4.88 0.48
N PHE A 277 8.47 5.17 -0.47
CA PHE A 277 7.18 5.80 -0.17
C PHE A 277 6.39 4.99 0.87
N ARG A 278 6.29 3.67 0.68
CA ARG A 278 5.64 2.78 1.64
C ARG A 278 6.33 2.78 3.00
N GLU A 279 7.66 2.70 3.05
CA GLU A 279 8.42 2.72 4.29
C GLU A 279 8.14 3.98 5.11
N VAL A 280 8.09 5.12 4.44
CA VAL A 280 7.92 6.43 5.09
C VAL A 280 6.47 6.71 5.46
N THR A 281 5.52 6.32 4.62
CA THR A 281 4.10 6.63 4.82
C THR A 281 3.31 5.48 5.47
N GLY A 282 3.80 4.25 5.39
CA GLY A 282 3.03 3.05 5.75
C GLY A 282 1.95 2.69 4.72
N CYS A 283 1.87 3.41 3.60
CA CYS A 283 0.82 3.21 2.60
C CYS A 283 1.22 2.11 1.60
N GLN A 284 0.40 1.08 1.48
CA GLN A 284 0.58 -0.02 0.55
C GLN A 284 0.14 0.37 -0.85
N TRP A 285 0.99 0.14 -1.84
CA TRP A 285 0.63 0.28 -3.25
C TRP A 285 0.30 -1.08 -3.85
N LEU A 286 -0.84 -1.17 -4.52
CA LEU A 286 -1.36 -2.35 -5.21
C LEU A 286 -1.88 -1.93 -6.58
N ILE A 287 -1.92 -2.89 -7.52
CA ILE A 287 -2.38 -2.61 -8.87
C ILE A 287 -3.44 -3.63 -9.28
N PRO A 288 -4.73 -3.24 -9.24
CA PRO A 288 -5.80 -4.02 -9.85
C PRO A 288 -5.58 -4.23 -11.34
N LEU A 289 -5.72 -5.48 -11.79
CA LEU A 289 -5.52 -5.90 -13.16
C LEU A 289 -6.86 -6.19 -13.85
N ASP A 290 -6.87 -6.13 -15.19
CA ASP A 290 -7.98 -6.65 -15.96
C ASP A 290 -8.04 -8.18 -15.89
N GLY A 291 -9.26 -8.70 -15.89
CA GLY A 291 -9.51 -10.15 -15.81
C GLY A 291 -10.01 -10.60 -14.43
N GLN A 292 -10.98 -11.49 -14.44
CA GLN A 292 -11.45 -12.19 -13.24
C GLN A 292 -10.51 -13.36 -12.94
N LYS A 293 -10.12 -13.56 -11.68
CA LYS A 293 -9.58 -14.85 -11.25
C LYS A 293 -10.73 -15.86 -11.37
N ASN A 294 -10.57 -16.84 -12.27
CA ASN A 294 -11.48 -17.99 -12.30
C ASN A 294 -11.43 -18.65 -10.92
N ALA A 295 -12.56 -18.67 -10.26
CA ALA A 295 -12.76 -19.27 -8.94
C ALA A 295 -12.52 -20.78 -8.93
#